data_bfc1b62011c53ea3d0835f7addf22240
#
_entry.id   bfc1b62011c53ea3d0835f7addf22240
#
_cell.length_a   1.000
_cell.length_b   1.000
_cell.length_c   1.000
_cell.angle_alpha   90.00
_cell.angle_beta   90.00
_cell.angle_gamma   90.00
#
_symmetry.space_group_name_H-M   'P 1'
#
loop_
_entity.id
_entity.type
_entity.pdbx_description
1 polymer ?
#
loop_
_entity_poly.entity_id
_entity_poly.type
_entity_poly.pdbx_seq_one_letter_code
_entity_poly.pdbx_strand_id
1 'polypeptide(L)'
;MDSRYMRYFIAVAEAKSFTHAAENLHTVQPSLSRQIKRLETIVGTPLLVRTKHDVRLTAAGEIFLRECRAILQQTDRAIVLAREGARAEAGHITIGFVHGTEKLFFDRLFPRLREKYSDMQITFRSFCETDLFASLDAHLIDVAFLNGPYHDPKIVTELFVYQQVIAALPASHPLSKVKRVPVAKLAELPLVGPDPELWPIYYEYIQRLARKANVRFVIADTKYDSAVTSLHAVATGAGFSLIPECRIDTLPPGAKACELALDPAPRLELLLAYHKEKVSPALSLFLGVFRDYMRLWPVA
;
A
#
# COMPACT_ATOMS: atom_id res chain seq x y z
N MET A 1 15.32 26.49 -5.89
CA MET A 1 14.29 25.95 -6.78
C MET A 1 13.00 25.84 -5.96
N ASP A 2 11.89 26.42 -6.44
CA ASP A 2 10.59 26.38 -5.73
C ASP A 2 9.97 24.98 -5.86
N SER A 3 9.39 24.42 -4.78
CA SER A 3 8.69 23.14 -4.75
C SER A 3 7.53 23.04 -5.76
N ARG A 4 6.99 24.18 -6.18
CA ARG A 4 5.95 24.28 -7.21
C ARG A 4 6.41 23.71 -8.55
N TYR A 5 7.67 23.90 -8.94
CA TYR A 5 8.20 23.32 -10.17
C TYR A 5 8.21 21.79 -10.12
N MET A 6 8.56 21.20 -8.98
CA MET A 6 8.56 19.76 -8.79
C MET A 6 7.13 19.20 -8.89
N ARG A 7 6.15 19.83 -8.22
CA ARG A 7 4.74 19.43 -8.29
C ARG A 7 4.20 19.50 -9.72
N TYR A 8 4.55 20.56 -10.46
CA TYR A 8 4.15 20.72 -11.85
C TYR A 8 4.77 19.66 -12.75
N PHE A 9 6.04 19.34 -12.53
CA PHE A 9 6.74 18.32 -13.29
C PHE A 9 6.16 16.93 -13.02
N ILE A 10 5.92 16.57 -11.78
CA ILE A 10 5.28 15.29 -11.40
C ILE A 10 3.91 15.17 -12.06
N ALA A 11 3.08 16.20 -11.97
CA ALA A 11 1.74 16.18 -12.57
C ALA A 11 1.77 15.97 -14.10
N VAL A 12 2.70 16.61 -14.80
CA VAL A 12 2.87 16.43 -16.25
C VAL A 12 3.40 15.04 -16.59
N ALA A 13 4.34 14.51 -15.81
CA ALA A 13 4.90 13.18 -15.98
C ALA A 13 3.85 12.08 -15.80
N GLU A 14 2.99 12.22 -14.80
CA GLU A 14 1.92 11.27 -14.48
C GLU A 14 0.75 11.35 -15.47
N ALA A 15 0.32 12.56 -15.80
CA ALA A 15 -0.76 12.76 -16.78
C ALA A 15 -0.35 12.44 -18.23
N LYS A 16 0.95 12.37 -18.52
CA LYS A 16 1.52 12.26 -19.89
C LYS A 16 0.93 13.28 -20.88
N SER A 17 0.38 14.38 -20.34
CA SER A 17 -0.36 15.42 -21.07
C SER A 17 -0.29 16.74 -20.34
N PHE A 18 0.15 17.80 -21.03
CA PHE A 18 0.16 19.15 -20.46
C PHE A 18 -1.26 19.69 -20.22
N THR A 19 -2.23 19.32 -21.04
CA THR A 19 -3.61 19.77 -20.89
C THR A 19 -4.25 19.15 -19.65
N HIS A 20 -4.21 17.83 -19.52
CA HIS A 20 -4.76 17.14 -18.35
C HIS A 20 -4.03 17.52 -17.05
N ALA A 21 -2.70 17.67 -17.10
CA ALA A 21 -1.96 18.15 -15.92
C ALA A 21 -2.36 19.58 -15.52
N ALA A 22 -2.63 20.46 -16.48
CA ALA A 22 -3.08 21.82 -16.19
C ALA A 22 -4.48 21.85 -15.57
N GLU A 23 -5.38 21.02 -16.05
CA GLU A 23 -6.71 20.80 -15.46
C GLU A 23 -6.62 20.34 -14.00
N ASN A 24 -5.83 19.29 -13.75
CA ASN A 24 -5.62 18.74 -12.39
C ASN A 24 -4.99 19.76 -11.43
N LEU A 25 -4.17 20.66 -11.95
CA LEU A 25 -3.49 21.71 -11.18
C LEU A 25 -4.28 23.03 -11.11
N HIS A 26 -5.50 23.08 -11.67
CA HIS A 26 -6.32 24.29 -11.76
C HIS A 26 -5.55 25.48 -12.37
N THR A 27 -4.79 25.24 -13.44
CA THR A 27 -4.00 26.24 -14.15
C THR A 27 -4.22 26.15 -15.66
N VAL A 28 -3.61 27.06 -16.42
CA VAL A 28 -3.69 27.05 -17.88
C VAL A 28 -2.44 26.41 -18.50
N GLN A 29 -2.63 25.59 -19.53
CA GLN A 29 -1.56 24.84 -20.21
C GLN A 29 -0.37 25.71 -20.64
N PRO A 30 -0.53 26.94 -21.20
CA PRO A 30 0.62 27.76 -21.59
C PRO A 30 1.48 28.19 -20.40
N SER A 31 0.86 28.42 -19.23
CA SER A 31 1.59 28.74 -18.00
C SER A 31 2.38 27.54 -17.51
N LEU A 32 1.74 26.38 -17.43
CA LEU A 32 2.39 25.11 -17.02
C LEU A 32 3.58 24.79 -17.93
N SER A 33 3.42 24.91 -19.25
CA SER A 33 4.48 24.65 -20.21
C SER A 33 5.68 25.59 -20.03
N ARG A 34 5.44 26.88 -19.74
CA ARG A 34 6.52 27.85 -19.43
C ARG A 34 7.26 27.48 -18.15
N GLN A 35 6.55 27.04 -17.11
CA GLN A 35 7.16 26.63 -15.83
C GLN A 35 8.04 25.39 -16.01
N ILE A 36 7.58 24.40 -16.75
CA ILE A 36 8.39 23.21 -17.04
C ILE A 36 9.64 23.59 -17.87
N LYS A 37 9.50 24.46 -18.89
CA LYS A 37 10.64 24.91 -19.67
C LYS A 37 11.68 25.65 -18.80
N ARG A 38 11.21 26.47 -17.84
CA ARG A 38 12.08 27.12 -16.86
C ARG A 38 12.76 26.12 -15.94
N LEU A 39 12.07 25.08 -15.52
CA LEU A 39 12.64 23.99 -14.74
C LEU A 39 13.75 23.27 -15.49
N GLU A 40 13.52 22.90 -16.77
CA GLU A 40 14.52 22.28 -17.63
C GLU A 40 15.76 23.18 -17.80
N THR A 41 15.58 24.50 -17.88
CA THR A 41 16.68 25.47 -17.90
C THR A 41 17.46 25.48 -16.58
N ILE A 42 16.79 25.39 -15.43
CA ILE A 42 17.44 25.34 -14.11
C ILE A 42 18.20 24.01 -13.93
N VAL A 43 17.67 22.91 -14.41
CA VAL A 43 18.31 21.58 -14.34
C VAL A 43 19.43 21.43 -15.38
N GLY A 44 19.39 22.21 -16.45
CA GLY A 44 20.39 22.22 -17.52
C GLY A 44 20.24 21.11 -18.55
N THR A 45 19.13 20.33 -18.49
CA THR A 45 18.86 19.26 -19.45
C THR A 45 17.37 19.09 -19.67
N PRO A 46 16.92 18.65 -20.87
CA PRO A 46 15.52 18.29 -21.11
C PRO A 46 15.10 17.12 -20.23
N LEU A 47 13.97 17.27 -19.52
CA LEU A 47 13.37 16.24 -18.69
C LEU A 47 12.22 15.52 -19.40
N LEU A 48 11.60 16.18 -20.40
CA LEU A 48 10.48 15.66 -21.16
C LEU A 48 10.78 15.66 -22.65
N VAL A 49 10.40 14.59 -23.33
CA VAL A 49 10.27 14.53 -24.80
C VAL A 49 8.83 14.85 -25.14
N ARG A 50 8.64 15.86 -26.01
CA ARG A 50 7.32 16.35 -26.43
C ARG A 50 7.12 16.02 -27.90
N THR A 51 6.07 15.28 -28.21
CA THR A 51 5.58 15.10 -29.57
C THR A 51 4.20 15.76 -29.73
N LYS A 52 3.64 15.78 -30.94
CA LYS A 52 2.29 16.33 -31.16
C LYS A 52 1.18 15.57 -30.40
N HIS A 53 1.45 14.33 -30.01
CA HIS A 53 0.44 13.42 -29.45
C HIS A 53 0.84 12.79 -28.12
N ASP A 54 2.07 13.00 -27.61
CA ASP A 54 2.56 12.29 -26.45
C ASP A 54 3.63 13.10 -25.70
N VAL A 55 3.67 12.92 -24.38
CA VAL A 55 4.69 13.47 -23.49
C VAL A 55 5.33 12.30 -22.75
N ARG A 56 6.64 12.14 -22.89
CA ARG A 56 7.42 11.07 -22.25
C ARG A 56 8.58 11.66 -21.46
N LEU A 57 9.01 10.93 -20.43
CA LEU A 57 10.22 11.26 -19.70
C LEU A 57 11.47 10.96 -20.55
N THR A 58 12.50 11.79 -20.39
CA THR A 58 13.85 11.42 -20.77
C THR A 58 14.47 10.55 -19.67
N ALA A 59 15.61 9.91 -19.89
CA ALA A 59 16.35 9.23 -18.85
C ALA A 59 16.69 10.17 -17.66
N ALA A 60 17.05 11.43 -17.95
CA ALA A 60 17.21 12.46 -16.91
C ALA A 60 15.89 12.80 -16.22
N GLY A 61 14.77 12.79 -16.95
CA GLY A 61 13.43 13.01 -16.42
C GLY A 61 13.00 11.92 -15.44
N GLU A 62 13.30 10.66 -15.73
CA GLU A 62 12.99 9.53 -14.83
C GLU A 62 13.74 9.65 -13.50
N ILE A 63 15.04 9.95 -13.57
CA ILE A 63 15.87 10.20 -12.38
C ILE A 63 15.29 11.38 -11.60
N PHE A 64 15.04 12.50 -12.28
CA PHE A 64 14.55 13.71 -11.65
C PHE A 64 13.15 13.55 -11.05
N LEU A 65 12.27 12.75 -11.66
CA LEU A 65 10.94 12.44 -11.12
C LEU A 65 11.04 11.72 -9.76
N ARG A 66 11.90 10.72 -9.68
CA ARG A 66 12.15 9.97 -8.44
C ARG A 66 12.66 10.90 -7.34
N GLU A 67 13.63 11.75 -7.64
CA GLU A 67 14.19 12.70 -6.67
C GLU A 67 13.19 13.80 -6.27
N CYS A 68 12.37 14.30 -7.19
CA CYS A 68 11.30 15.24 -6.87
C CYS A 68 10.28 14.66 -5.91
N ARG A 69 9.86 13.41 -6.10
CA ARG A 69 8.95 12.71 -5.17
C ARG A 69 9.59 12.58 -3.78
N ALA A 70 10.85 12.19 -3.70
CA ALA A 70 11.57 12.08 -2.44
C ALA A 70 11.69 13.43 -1.71
N ILE A 71 12.00 14.53 -2.42
CA ILE A 71 12.11 15.86 -1.83
C ILE A 71 10.75 16.35 -1.30
N LEU A 72 9.67 16.19 -2.07
CA LEU A 72 8.33 16.60 -1.62
C LEU A 72 7.90 15.78 -0.41
N GLN A 73 8.16 14.47 -0.39
CA GLN A 73 7.90 13.62 0.77
C GLN A 73 8.70 14.07 2.00
N GLN A 74 9.98 14.46 1.84
CA GLN A 74 10.76 15.03 2.94
C GLN A 74 10.22 16.37 3.43
N THR A 75 9.69 17.21 2.53
CA THR A 75 9.07 18.49 2.90
C THR A 75 7.81 18.24 3.75
N ASP A 76 6.94 17.33 3.30
CA ASP A 76 5.75 16.95 4.05
C ASP A 76 6.11 16.33 5.41
N ARG A 77 7.17 15.52 5.44
CA ARG A 77 7.77 15.00 6.68
C ARG A 77 8.18 16.11 7.64
N ALA A 78 8.93 17.11 7.17
CA ALA A 78 9.39 18.21 8.03
C ALA A 78 8.22 18.98 8.65
N ILE A 79 7.14 19.20 7.90
CA ILE A 79 5.92 19.84 8.39
C ILE A 79 5.24 18.97 9.46
N VAL A 80 5.16 17.67 9.23
CA VAL A 80 4.57 16.73 10.19
C VAL A 80 5.41 16.68 11.47
N LEU A 81 6.73 16.53 11.36
CA LEU A 81 7.63 16.50 12.52
C LEU A 81 7.58 17.79 13.35
N ALA A 82 7.47 18.96 12.69
CA ALA A 82 7.29 20.23 13.39
C ALA A 82 5.95 20.29 14.14
N ARG A 83 4.88 19.77 13.54
CA ARG A 83 3.56 19.66 14.18
C ARG A 83 3.56 18.63 15.31
N GLU A 84 4.24 17.50 15.13
CA GLU A 84 4.37 16.47 16.14
C GLU A 84 5.22 16.90 17.33
N GLY A 85 6.28 17.69 17.11
CA GLY A 85 7.02 18.34 18.21
C GLY A 85 6.12 19.18 19.10
N ALA A 86 5.14 19.87 18.51
CA ALA A 86 4.11 20.60 19.25
C ALA A 86 3.00 19.70 19.85
N ARG A 87 2.81 18.49 19.33
CA ARG A 87 1.79 17.50 19.75
C ARG A 87 2.33 16.42 20.70
N ALA A 88 3.64 16.27 20.81
CA ALA A 88 4.28 15.28 21.69
C ALA A 88 3.86 15.44 23.17
N GLU A 89 3.39 16.62 23.57
CA GLU A 89 2.75 16.88 24.87
C GLU A 89 1.32 16.33 24.96
N ALA A 90 0.67 15.95 23.86
CA ALA A 90 -0.78 15.69 23.80
C ALA A 90 -1.17 14.19 23.65
N GLY A 91 -0.24 13.23 23.73
CA GLY A 91 -0.59 11.80 23.66
C GLY A 91 -1.18 11.36 22.32
N HIS A 92 -0.67 11.88 21.21
CA HIS A 92 -1.11 11.53 19.85
C HIS A 92 -0.29 10.40 19.24
N ILE A 93 -0.95 9.48 18.53
CA ILE A 93 -0.31 8.40 17.75
C ILE A 93 -0.92 8.33 16.34
N THR A 94 -0.08 8.12 15.34
CA THR A 94 -0.51 7.86 13.95
C THR A 94 -0.25 6.40 13.60
N ILE A 95 -1.33 5.69 13.24
CA ILE A 95 -1.31 4.26 12.90
C ILE A 95 -1.52 4.11 11.39
N GLY A 96 -0.56 3.46 10.73
CA GLY A 96 -0.62 3.11 9.32
C GLY A 96 -1.07 1.67 9.09
N PHE A 97 -1.81 1.43 8.01
CA PHE A 97 -2.26 0.10 7.60
C PHE A 97 -1.95 -0.14 6.14
N VAL A 98 -1.54 -1.35 5.80
CA VAL A 98 -1.72 -1.84 4.43
C VAL A 98 -3.23 -1.94 4.15
N HIS A 99 -3.69 -1.39 3.03
CA HIS A 99 -5.10 -1.37 2.66
C HIS A 99 -5.79 -2.73 2.85
N GLY A 100 -6.87 -2.73 3.63
CA GLY A 100 -7.73 -3.88 3.88
C GLY A 100 -7.36 -4.71 5.11
N THR A 101 -6.35 -4.31 5.89
CA THR A 101 -6.00 -4.96 7.16
C THR A 101 -6.60 -4.24 8.38
N GLU A 102 -7.20 -3.06 8.18
CA GLU A 102 -7.75 -2.19 9.22
C GLU A 102 -8.81 -2.92 10.08
N LYS A 103 -9.66 -3.74 9.42
CA LYS A 103 -10.72 -4.49 10.10
C LYS A 103 -10.18 -5.31 11.29
N LEU A 104 -9.06 -6.00 11.11
CA LEU A 104 -8.47 -6.83 12.16
C LEU A 104 -8.04 -6.01 13.38
N PHE A 105 -7.54 -4.80 13.16
CA PHE A 105 -7.20 -3.88 14.24
C PHE A 105 -8.47 -3.37 14.95
N PHE A 106 -9.46 -2.88 14.19
CA PHE A 106 -10.69 -2.31 14.74
C PHE A 106 -11.52 -3.34 15.50
N ASP A 107 -11.59 -4.58 15.01
CA ASP A 107 -12.36 -5.64 15.66
C ASP A 107 -11.68 -6.16 16.94
N ARG A 108 -10.35 -6.14 17.01
CA ARG A 108 -9.60 -6.85 18.04
C ARG A 108 -8.89 -5.94 19.03
N LEU A 109 -8.12 -4.97 18.55
CA LEU A 109 -7.20 -4.18 19.38
C LEU A 109 -7.78 -2.82 19.77
N PHE A 110 -8.48 -2.16 18.85
CA PHE A 110 -8.99 -0.79 19.06
C PHE A 110 -9.95 -0.66 20.24
N PRO A 111 -10.92 -1.59 20.48
CA PRO A 111 -11.79 -1.50 21.66
C PRO A 111 -11.02 -1.47 22.97
N ARG A 112 -10.00 -2.31 23.11
CA ARG A 112 -9.14 -2.37 24.30
C ARG A 112 -8.28 -1.13 24.48
N LEU A 113 -7.80 -0.56 23.37
CA LEU A 113 -7.06 0.68 23.40
C LEU A 113 -7.94 1.83 23.91
N ARG A 114 -9.19 1.90 23.45
CA ARG A 114 -10.18 2.90 23.89
C ARG A 114 -10.61 2.71 25.33
N GLU A 115 -10.78 1.49 25.78
CA GLU A 115 -11.11 1.18 27.18
C GLU A 115 -10.01 1.65 28.13
N LYS A 116 -8.72 1.44 27.76
CA LYS A 116 -7.57 1.78 28.61
C LYS A 116 -7.12 3.25 28.49
N TYR A 117 -7.28 3.85 27.31
CA TYR A 117 -6.82 5.21 26.98
C TYR A 117 -7.87 5.95 26.12
N SER A 118 -8.98 6.36 26.77
CA SER A 118 -10.10 7.07 26.10
C SER A 118 -9.68 8.36 25.42
N ASP A 119 -8.73 9.08 26.02
CA ASP A 119 -8.31 10.43 25.61
C ASP A 119 -7.14 10.42 24.62
N MET A 120 -6.57 9.24 24.32
CA MET A 120 -5.50 9.13 23.34
C MET A 120 -5.99 9.58 21.96
N GLN A 121 -5.33 10.57 21.40
CA GLN A 121 -5.62 11.04 20.04
C GLN A 121 -4.97 10.09 19.04
N ILE A 122 -5.77 9.54 18.12
CA ILE A 122 -5.30 8.55 17.14
C ILE A 122 -5.67 9.02 15.75
N THR A 123 -4.68 9.06 14.86
CA THR A 123 -4.89 9.23 13.42
C THR A 123 -4.67 7.89 12.73
N PHE A 124 -5.62 7.50 11.87
CA PHE A 124 -5.51 6.29 11.05
C PHE A 124 -5.23 6.66 9.60
N ARG A 125 -4.33 5.92 8.96
CA ARG A 125 -3.96 6.10 7.56
C ARG A 125 -3.81 4.75 6.87
N SER A 126 -4.32 4.64 5.64
CA SER A 126 -4.18 3.43 4.81
C SER A 126 -3.31 3.71 3.61
N PHE A 127 -2.48 2.73 3.23
CA PHE A 127 -1.45 2.85 2.22
C PHE A 127 -1.33 1.59 1.36
N CYS A 128 -0.72 1.69 0.18
CA CYS A 128 -0.06 0.56 -0.45
C CYS A 128 1.22 0.18 0.33
N GLU A 129 1.85 -0.95 0.03
CA GLU A 129 3.01 -1.41 0.79
C GLU A 129 4.19 -0.43 0.70
N THR A 130 4.53 0.04 -0.51
CA THR A 130 5.67 0.96 -0.71
C THR A 130 5.49 2.29 0.01
N ASP A 131 4.28 2.87 -0.03
CA ASP A 131 4.00 4.13 0.65
C ASP A 131 3.97 3.97 2.18
N LEU A 132 3.51 2.80 2.67
CA LEU A 132 3.53 2.48 4.10
C LEU A 132 4.96 2.42 4.62
N PHE A 133 5.87 1.72 3.92
CA PHE A 133 7.27 1.63 4.30
C PHE A 133 7.95 2.99 4.26
N ALA A 134 7.74 3.75 3.18
CA ALA A 134 8.26 5.11 3.07
C ALA A 134 7.74 6.02 4.18
N SER A 135 6.46 5.89 4.56
CA SER A 135 5.85 6.66 5.65
C SER A 135 6.39 6.27 7.02
N LEU A 136 6.67 4.99 7.26
CA LEU A 136 7.27 4.50 8.49
C LEU A 136 8.73 4.98 8.63
N ASP A 137 9.55 4.83 7.57
CA ASP A 137 10.95 5.30 7.54
C ASP A 137 11.03 6.82 7.67
N ALA A 138 10.09 7.53 7.03
CA ALA A 138 9.97 8.98 7.13
C ALA A 138 9.39 9.48 8.47
N HIS A 139 9.01 8.59 9.38
CA HIS A 139 8.32 8.89 10.64
C HIS A 139 7.02 9.68 10.47
N LEU A 140 6.30 9.51 9.36
CA LEU A 140 4.97 10.06 9.12
C LEU A 140 3.86 9.24 9.80
N ILE A 141 4.21 8.05 10.27
CA ILE A 141 3.40 7.17 11.11
C ILE A 141 4.28 6.62 12.23
N ASP A 142 3.70 6.40 13.40
CA ASP A 142 4.40 5.87 14.57
C ASP A 142 4.48 4.35 14.57
N VAL A 143 3.42 3.72 14.07
CA VAL A 143 3.28 2.27 13.98
C VAL A 143 2.55 1.88 12.71
N ALA A 144 2.94 0.76 12.13
CA ALA A 144 2.35 0.20 10.92
C ALA A 144 1.82 -1.22 11.17
N PHE A 145 0.69 -1.56 10.54
CA PHE A 145 0.25 -2.94 10.34
C PHE A 145 0.49 -3.31 8.88
N LEU A 146 1.41 -4.26 8.66
CA LEU A 146 1.92 -4.61 7.33
C LEU A 146 2.00 -6.14 7.13
N ASN A 147 1.94 -6.56 5.88
CA ASN A 147 2.14 -7.97 5.54
C ASN A 147 3.60 -8.38 5.74
N GLY A 148 3.81 -9.60 6.23
CA GLY A 148 5.13 -10.18 6.43
C GLY A 148 5.51 -11.25 5.39
N PRO A 149 6.77 -11.69 5.46
CA PRO A 149 7.83 -11.20 6.34
C PRO A 149 8.38 -9.83 5.89
N TYR A 150 8.78 -9.01 6.83
CA TYR A 150 9.44 -7.73 6.59
C TYR A 150 10.69 -7.62 7.46
N HIS A 151 11.81 -7.23 6.87
CA HIS A 151 13.10 -7.12 7.55
C HIS A 151 13.77 -5.79 7.20
N ASP A 152 13.91 -4.94 8.18
CA ASP A 152 14.73 -3.74 8.14
C ASP A 152 15.45 -3.59 9.48
N PRO A 153 16.78 -3.32 9.51
CA PRO A 153 17.55 -3.19 10.75
C PRO A 153 17.07 -2.10 11.70
N LYS A 154 16.36 -1.09 11.18
CA LYS A 154 15.84 0.05 11.96
C LYS A 154 14.43 -0.22 12.50
N ILE A 155 13.73 -1.21 11.97
CA ILE A 155 12.33 -1.48 12.25
C ILE A 155 12.23 -2.71 13.17
N VAL A 156 11.44 -2.58 14.21
CA VAL A 156 11.01 -3.71 15.05
C VAL A 156 9.70 -4.22 14.49
N THR A 157 9.61 -5.54 14.30
CA THR A 157 8.37 -6.20 13.88
C THR A 157 7.90 -7.19 14.94
N GLU A 158 6.60 -7.18 15.25
CA GLU A 158 5.96 -8.13 16.16
C GLU A 158 4.77 -8.76 15.43
N LEU A 159 4.63 -10.08 15.49
CA LEU A 159 3.52 -10.78 14.85
C LEU A 159 2.20 -10.38 15.51
N PHE A 160 1.22 -9.93 14.71
CA PHE A 160 -0.13 -9.64 15.19
C PHE A 160 -1.07 -10.82 14.96
N VAL A 161 -1.11 -11.36 13.73
CA VAL A 161 -1.96 -12.51 13.40
C VAL A 161 -1.50 -13.20 12.11
N TYR A 162 -1.74 -14.50 12.02
CA TYR A 162 -1.73 -15.21 10.75
C TYR A 162 -3.11 -15.11 10.10
N GLN A 163 -3.14 -14.84 8.81
CA GLN A 163 -4.34 -14.80 8.00
C GLN A 163 -4.30 -15.91 6.96
N GLN A 164 -5.34 -16.71 6.88
CA GLN A 164 -5.44 -17.68 5.79
C GLN A 164 -5.56 -16.94 4.46
N VAL A 165 -4.86 -17.43 3.44
CA VAL A 165 -4.98 -16.89 2.08
C VAL A 165 -5.96 -17.75 1.29
N ILE A 166 -6.89 -17.10 0.64
CA ILE A 166 -7.99 -17.68 -0.12
C ILE A 166 -8.01 -17.12 -1.54
N ALA A 167 -8.69 -17.80 -2.45
CA ALA A 167 -8.93 -17.31 -3.80
C ALA A 167 -10.24 -16.52 -3.87
N ALA A 168 -10.21 -15.36 -4.52
CA ALA A 168 -11.40 -14.68 -5.01
C ALA A 168 -11.58 -15.03 -6.49
N LEU A 169 -12.76 -15.49 -6.87
CA LEU A 169 -13.12 -15.95 -8.22
C LEU A 169 -14.41 -15.27 -8.67
N PRO A 170 -14.62 -15.13 -10.00
CA PRO A 170 -15.94 -14.75 -10.49
C PRO A 170 -16.99 -15.74 -10.00
N ALA A 171 -18.11 -15.27 -9.48
CA ALA A 171 -19.17 -16.15 -8.96
C ALA A 171 -19.77 -17.07 -10.05
N SER A 172 -19.69 -16.64 -11.33
CA SER A 172 -20.09 -17.41 -12.50
C SER A 172 -19.12 -18.53 -12.88
N HIS A 173 -17.85 -18.45 -12.42
CA HIS A 173 -16.81 -19.41 -12.81
C HIS A 173 -17.05 -20.78 -12.16
N PRO A 174 -16.87 -21.92 -12.88
CA PRO A 174 -17.08 -23.26 -12.33
C PRO A 174 -16.29 -23.55 -11.05
N LEU A 175 -15.05 -23.04 -10.95
CA LEU A 175 -14.20 -23.21 -9.76
C LEU A 175 -14.76 -22.49 -8.51
N SER A 176 -15.66 -21.53 -8.64
CA SER A 176 -16.30 -20.87 -7.50
C SER A 176 -17.32 -21.78 -6.76
N LYS A 177 -17.68 -22.90 -7.38
CA LYS A 177 -18.65 -23.87 -6.82
C LYS A 177 -17.98 -24.95 -5.96
N VAL A 178 -16.65 -25.09 -6.02
CA VAL A 178 -15.92 -26.06 -5.21
C VAL A 178 -15.52 -25.45 -3.88
N LYS A 179 -15.50 -26.25 -2.81
CA LYS A 179 -15.14 -25.78 -1.48
C LYS A 179 -13.67 -25.40 -1.38
N ARG A 180 -12.79 -26.25 -1.94
CA ARG A 180 -11.32 -26.03 -1.98
C ARG A 180 -10.86 -26.10 -3.43
N VAL A 181 -10.24 -25.01 -3.93
CA VAL A 181 -9.82 -24.88 -5.31
C VAL A 181 -8.37 -25.38 -5.45
N PRO A 182 -8.11 -26.34 -6.36
CA PRO A 182 -6.73 -26.74 -6.66
C PRO A 182 -5.93 -25.56 -7.24
N VAL A 183 -4.78 -25.26 -6.66
CA VAL A 183 -3.93 -24.13 -7.09
C VAL A 183 -3.50 -24.26 -8.56
N ALA A 184 -3.30 -25.50 -9.03
CA ALA A 184 -2.99 -25.76 -10.45
C ALA A 184 -4.10 -25.29 -11.40
N LYS A 185 -5.38 -25.36 -10.98
CA LYS A 185 -6.50 -24.87 -11.77
C LYS A 185 -6.61 -23.35 -11.79
N LEU A 186 -6.15 -22.69 -10.72
CA LEU A 186 -6.04 -21.24 -10.70
C LEU A 186 -4.97 -20.73 -11.68
N ALA A 187 -3.90 -21.49 -11.87
CA ALA A 187 -2.82 -21.13 -12.79
C ALA A 187 -3.25 -21.12 -14.28
N GLU A 188 -4.42 -21.67 -14.59
CA GLU A 188 -5.04 -21.59 -15.93
C GLU A 188 -5.74 -20.22 -16.17
N LEU A 189 -5.87 -19.39 -15.13
CA LEU A 189 -6.52 -18.08 -15.17
C LEU A 189 -5.51 -16.97 -14.94
N PRO A 190 -5.75 -15.73 -15.46
CA PRO A 190 -4.94 -14.59 -15.11
C PRO A 190 -5.05 -14.25 -13.62
N LEU A 191 -3.92 -13.99 -12.98
CA LEU A 191 -3.87 -13.42 -11.62
C LEU A 191 -4.14 -11.92 -11.71
N VAL A 192 -5.25 -11.50 -11.14
CA VAL A 192 -5.67 -10.10 -11.03
C VAL A 192 -5.27 -9.59 -9.64
N GLY A 193 -4.48 -8.56 -9.58
CA GLY A 193 -4.01 -7.97 -8.33
C GLY A 193 -3.62 -6.51 -8.49
N PRO A 194 -3.27 -5.83 -7.40
CA PRO A 194 -2.76 -4.47 -7.47
C PRO A 194 -1.40 -4.42 -8.18
N ASP A 195 -0.94 -3.22 -8.55
CA ASP A 195 0.34 -3.04 -9.25
C ASP A 195 1.51 -3.66 -8.46
N PRO A 196 2.30 -4.58 -9.06
CA PRO A 196 3.44 -5.22 -8.39
C PRO A 196 4.49 -4.23 -7.85
N GLU A 197 4.65 -3.07 -8.49
CA GLU A 197 5.59 -2.04 -8.04
C GLU A 197 5.17 -1.40 -6.71
N LEU A 198 3.86 -1.39 -6.42
CA LEU A 198 3.30 -0.83 -5.20
C LEU A 198 3.11 -1.87 -4.08
N TRP A 199 3.13 -3.18 -4.43
CA TRP A 199 2.81 -4.28 -3.53
C TRP A 199 3.86 -5.41 -3.56
N PRO A 200 5.15 -5.12 -3.29
CA PRO A 200 6.24 -6.07 -3.46
C PRO A 200 6.14 -7.29 -2.53
N ILE A 201 5.75 -7.13 -1.26
CA ILE A 201 5.64 -8.23 -0.29
C ILE A 201 4.50 -9.18 -0.67
N TYR A 202 3.37 -8.63 -1.11
CA TYR A 202 2.25 -9.43 -1.60
C TYR A 202 2.67 -10.31 -2.77
N TYR A 203 3.39 -9.75 -3.78
CA TYR A 203 3.83 -10.52 -4.93
C TYR A 203 4.95 -11.51 -4.61
N GLU A 204 5.84 -11.17 -3.69
CA GLU A 204 6.84 -12.13 -3.18
C GLU A 204 6.15 -13.32 -2.50
N TYR A 205 5.14 -13.06 -1.68
CA TYR A 205 4.33 -14.11 -1.06
C TYR A 205 3.66 -15.00 -2.11
N ILE A 206 3.03 -14.41 -3.14
CA ILE A 206 2.38 -15.15 -4.23
C ILE A 206 3.38 -16.01 -4.99
N GLN A 207 4.58 -15.51 -5.27
CA GLN A 207 5.63 -16.28 -5.92
C GLN A 207 6.10 -17.47 -5.06
N ARG A 208 6.20 -17.29 -3.74
CA ARG A 208 6.51 -18.39 -2.81
C ARG A 208 5.41 -19.46 -2.83
N LEU A 209 4.15 -19.03 -2.81
CA LEU A 209 3.00 -19.93 -2.89
C LEU A 209 2.99 -20.69 -4.21
N ALA A 210 3.22 -20.03 -5.33
CA ALA A 210 3.30 -20.64 -6.66
C ALA A 210 4.41 -21.69 -6.73
N ARG A 211 5.61 -21.38 -6.21
CA ARG A 211 6.72 -22.34 -6.11
C ARG A 211 6.36 -23.55 -5.26
N LYS A 212 5.73 -23.35 -4.09
CA LYS A 212 5.28 -24.45 -3.22
C LYS A 212 4.25 -25.36 -3.91
N ALA A 213 3.37 -24.78 -4.73
CA ALA A 213 2.36 -25.51 -5.49
C ALA A 213 2.87 -26.06 -6.83
N ASN A 214 4.14 -25.81 -7.18
CA ASN A 214 4.76 -26.15 -8.47
C ASN A 214 3.94 -25.63 -9.67
N VAL A 215 3.51 -24.37 -9.60
CA VAL A 215 2.78 -23.69 -10.68
C VAL A 215 3.40 -22.34 -10.98
N ARG A 216 2.99 -21.74 -12.11
CA ARG A 216 3.32 -20.35 -12.47
C ARG A 216 2.03 -19.58 -12.69
N PHE A 217 1.83 -18.50 -11.96
CA PHE A 217 0.74 -17.57 -12.22
C PHE A 217 1.13 -16.56 -13.30
N VAL A 218 0.21 -16.29 -14.21
CA VAL A 218 0.33 -15.22 -15.20
C VAL A 218 -0.41 -14.00 -14.65
N ILE A 219 0.33 -12.91 -14.41
CA ILE A 219 -0.26 -11.66 -13.92
C ILE A 219 -1.04 -11.03 -15.08
N ALA A 220 -2.25 -10.54 -14.82
CA ALA A 220 -3.05 -9.80 -15.79
C ALA A 220 -2.34 -8.51 -16.22
N ASP A 221 -2.41 -8.16 -17.49
CA ASP A 221 -1.73 -6.97 -18.03
C ASP A 221 -2.27 -5.64 -17.49
N THR A 222 -3.53 -5.63 -17.02
CA THR A 222 -4.15 -4.43 -16.46
C THR A 222 -3.61 -4.16 -15.06
N LYS A 223 -3.09 -2.96 -14.84
CA LYS A 223 -2.63 -2.50 -13.54
C LYS A 223 -3.78 -1.89 -12.74
N TYR A 224 -3.85 -2.22 -11.47
CA TYR A 224 -4.83 -1.69 -10.52
C TYR A 224 -4.09 -0.97 -9.39
N ASP A 225 -4.59 0.18 -8.97
CA ASP A 225 -4.01 0.98 -7.88
C ASP A 225 -4.25 0.38 -6.50
N SER A 226 -5.33 -0.40 -6.39
CA SER A 226 -5.74 -0.98 -5.12
C SER A 226 -6.31 -2.40 -5.30
N ALA A 227 -6.32 -3.13 -4.20
CA ALA A 227 -6.96 -4.43 -4.16
C ALA A 227 -8.50 -4.35 -4.28
N VAL A 228 -9.11 -3.20 -4.00
CA VAL A 228 -10.57 -3.01 -4.20
C VAL A 228 -10.90 -3.00 -5.68
N THR A 229 -10.19 -2.18 -6.48
CA THR A 229 -10.39 -2.12 -7.93
C THR A 229 -10.08 -3.45 -8.61
N SER A 230 -9.03 -4.16 -8.17
CA SER A 230 -8.71 -5.50 -8.69
C SER A 230 -9.81 -6.54 -8.39
N LEU A 231 -10.45 -6.48 -7.21
CA LEU A 231 -11.55 -7.40 -6.88
C LEU A 231 -12.82 -7.13 -7.69
N HIS A 232 -13.09 -5.87 -8.04
CA HIS A 232 -14.16 -5.55 -8.98
C HIS A 232 -13.88 -6.14 -10.37
N ALA A 233 -12.64 -6.11 -10.85
CA ALA A 233 -12.26 -6.75 -12.10
C ALA A 233 -12.41 -8.29 -12.03
N VAL A 234 -12.08 -8.92 -10.89
CA VAL A 234 -12.37 -10.35 -10.68
C VAL A 234 -13.88 -10.61 -10.81
N ALA A 235 -14.73 -9.80 -10.20
CA ALA A 235 -16.19 -9.98 -10.27
C ALA A 235 -16.74 -9.93 -11.70
N THR A 236 -16.07 -9.21 -12.61
CA THR A 236 -16.45 -9.11 -14.03
C THR A 236 -15.83 -10.21 -14.91
N GLY A 237 -15.03 -11.12 -14.34
CA GLY A 237 -14.46 -12.25 -15.08
C GLY A 237 -13.02 -12.07 -15.57
N ALA A 238 -12.30 -11.03 -15.12
CA ALA A 238 -10.92 -10.75 -15.56
C ALA A 238 -9.89 -11.83 -15.13
N GLY A 239 -10.25 -12.70 -14.18
CA GLY A 239 -9.38 -13.74 -13.68
C GLY A 239 -9.66 -14.06 -12.21
N PHE A 240 -8.63 -14.39 -11.43
CA PHE A 240 -8.73 -14.64 -10.00
C PHE A 240 -7.78 -13.74 -9.20
N SER A 241 -8.05 -13.58 -7.92
CA SER A 241 -7.12 -12.92 -6.98
C SER A 241 -6.88 -13.80 -5.76
N LEU A 242 -5.71 -13.66 -5.14
CA LEU A 242 -5.41 -14.25 -3.84
C LEU A 242 -5.52 -13.16 -2.78
N ILE A 243 -6.31 -13.38 -1.75
CA ILE A 243 -6.58 -12.39 -0.72
C ILE A 243 -6.50 -13.00 0.68
N PRO A 244 -6.17 -12.20 1.71
CA PRO A 244 -6.36 -12.62 3.09
C PRO A 244 -7.85 -12.80 3.40
N GLU A 245 -8.18 -13.78 4.24
CA GLU A 245 -9.56 -14.10 4.62
C GLU A 245 -10.33 -12.95 5.27
N CYS A 246 -9.65 -12.03 5.94
CA CYS A 246 -10.27 -10.84 6.52
C CYS A 246 -10.97 -9.93 5.50
N ARG A 247 -10.71 -10.14 4.20
CA ARG A 247 -11.31 -9.39 3.10
C ARG A 247 -12.57 -10.04 2.51
N ILE A 248 -13.01 -11.18 3.02
CA ILE A 248 -14.22 -11.86 2.53
C ILE A 248 -15.44 -10.93 2.52
N ASP A 249 -15.62 -10.18 3.59
CA ASP A 249 -16.76 -9.26 3.75
C ASP A 249 -16.68 -8.04 2.81
N THR A 250 -15.53 -7.81 2.18
CA THR A 250 -15.32 -6.69 1.25
C THR A 250 -15.37 -7.11 -0.22
N LEU A 251 -15.70 -8.38 -0.49
CA LEU A 251 -15.86 -8.85 -1.87
C LEU A 251 -17.05 -8.16 -2.54
N PRO A 252 -16.86 -7.65 -3.77
CA PRO A 252 -17.96 -7.06 -4.51
C PRO A 252 -18.97 -8.14 -4.94
N PRO A 253 -20.23 -7.75 -5.18
CA PRO A 253 -21.20 -8.61 -5.83
C PRO A 253 -20.64 -9.19 -7.13
N GLY A 254 -20.80 -10.50 -7.35
CA GLY A 254 -20.22 -11.19 -8.51
C GLY A 254 -18.83 -11.80 -8.29
N ALA A 255 -18.19 -11.57 -7.14
CA ALA A 255 -17.01 -12.31 -6.70
C ALA A 255 -17.36 -13.28 -5.56
N LYS A 256 -16.64 -14.40 -5.49
CA LYS A 256 -16.81 -15.41 -4.45
C LYS A 256 -15.47 -15.87 -3.91
N ALA A 257 -15.39 -16.01 -2.58
CA ALA A 257 -14.24 -16.56 -1.89
C ALA A 257 -14.25 -18.10 -1.91
N CYS A 258 -13.09 -18.72 -2.11
CA CYS A 258 -12.88 -20.15 -2.08
C CYS A 258 -11.56 -20.48 -1.38
N GLU A 259 -11.54 -21.50 -0.54
CA GLU A 259 -10.29 -21.97 0.07
C GLU A 259 -9.35 -22.57 -0.98
N LEU A 260 -8.04 -22.55 -0.70
CA LEU A 260 -7.06 -23.20 -1.54
C LEU A 260 -6.88 -24.66 -1.12
N ALA A 261 -6.83 -25.56 -2.09
CA ALA A 261 -6.51 -26.98 -1.85
C ALA A 261 -4.99 -27.14 -1.72
N LEU A 262 -4.45 -26.67 -0.59
CA LEU A 262 -3.05 -26.77 -0.19
C LEU A 262 -2.97 -27.15 1.29
N ASP A 263 -2.08 -28.07 1.64
CA ASP A 263 -1.85 -28.48 3.02
C ASP A 263 -0.36 -28.32 3.37
N PRO A 264 -0.02 -27.62 4.45
CA PRO A 264 -0.94 -26.81 5.27
C PRO A 264 -1.51 -25.64 4.47
N ALA A 265 -2.70 -25.17 4.89
CA ALA A 265 -3.35 -24.00 4.29
C ALA A 265 -2.39 -22.80 4.29
N PRO A 266 -2.27 -22.07 3.17
CA PRO A 266 -1.34 -20.95 3.09
C PRO A 266 -1.77 -19.80 4.00
N ARG A 267 -0.82 -19.28 4.75
CA ARG A 267 -1.04 -18.19 5.71
C ARG A 267 -0.13 -17.02 5.38
N LEU A 268 -0.63 -15.81 5.55
CA LEU A 268 0.10 -14.55 5.45
C LEU A 268 0.21 -13.95 6.85
N GLU A 269 1.39 -13.50 7.19
CA GLU A 269 1.63 -12.77 8.45
C GLU A 269 1.09 -11.35 8.34
N LEU A 270 0.37 -10.89 9.36
CA LEU A 270 0.17 -9.48 9.62
C LEU A 270 1.03 -9.08 10.80
N LEU A 271 1.94 -8.17 10.58
CA LEU A 271 2.92 -7.69 11.55
C LEU A 271 2.54 -6.31 12.03
N LEU A 272 2.78 -6.04 13.30
CA LEU A 272 2.95 -4.69 13.83
C LEU A 272 4.42 -4.30 13.63
N ALA A 273 4.68 -3.09 13.14
CA ALA A 273 6.02 -2.58 12.88
C ALA A 273 6.18 -1.14 13.35
N TYR A 274 7.33 -0.81 13.94
CA TYR A 274 7.66 0.54 14.39
C TYR A 274 9.17 0.77 14.37
N HIS A 275 9.57 2.05 14.31
CA HIS A 275 10.98 2.42 14.29
C HIS A 275 11.61 2.28 15.68
N LYS A 276 12.69 1.48 15.82
CA LYS A 276 13.29 1.14 17.13
C LYS A 276 13.85 2.35 17.91
N GLU A 277 14.31 3.37 17.20
CA GLU A 277 14.95 4.55 17.80
C GLU A 277 13.96 5.68 18.11
N LYS A 278 12.68 5.54 17.71
CA LYS A 278 11.68 6.61 17.87
C LYS A 278 10.40 6.09 18.53
N VAL A 279 10.52 5.72 19.78
CA VAL A 279 9.38 5.25 20.60
C VAL A 279 8.89 6.39 21.47
N SER A 280 7.82 7.05 21.03
CA SER A 280 7.15 8.11 21.81
C SER A 280 6.43 7.54 23.04
N PRO A 281 6.10 8.39 24.06
CA PRO A 281 5.26 7.94 25.16
C PRO A 281 3.92 7.35 24.71
N ALA A 282 3.25 7.95 23.73
CA ALA A 282 1.99 7.44 23.17
C ALA A 282 2.18 6.07 22.50
N LEU A 283 3.25 5.89 21.72
CA LEU A 283 3.58 4.59 21.12
C LEU A 283 3.89 3.55 22.21
N SER A 284 4.61 3.90 23.27
CA SER A 284 4.89 3.00 24.40
C SER A 284 3.62 2.50 25.07
N LEU A 285 2.64 3.40 25.31
CA LEU A 285 1.33 3.03 25.86
C LEU A 285 0.56 2.10 24.90
N PHE A 286 0.57 2.41 23.62
CA PHE A 286 -0.04 1.58 22.57
C PHE A 286 0.59 0.18 22.52
N LEU A 287 1.92 0.08 22.50
CA LEU A 287 2.64 -1.20 22.52
C LEU A 287 2.35 -2.03 23.79
N GLY A 288 2.14 -1.36 24.92
CA GLY A 288 1.67 -2.01 26.15
C GLY A 288 0.34 -2.72 25.95
N VAL A 289 -0.66 -2.02 25.39
CA VAL A 289 -1.98 -2.63 25.08
C VAL A 289 -1.85 -3.76 24.07
N PHE A 290 -1.06 -3.56 23.03
CA PHE A 290 -0.83 -4.58 22.01
C PHE A 290 -0.24 -5.86 22.60
N ARG A 291 0.82 -5.76 23.41
CA ARG A 291 1.48 -6.91 24.04
C ARG A 291 0.60 -7.59 25.08
N ASP A 292 -0.19 -6.83 25.85
CA ASP A 292 -1.19 -7.39 26.77
C ASP A 292 -2.26 -8.19 26.00
N TYR A 293 -2.72 -7.65 24.86
CA TYR A 293 -3.64 -8.37 23.97
C TYR A 293 -3.01 -9.67 23.46
N MET A 294 -1.76 -9.64 22.97
CA MET A 294 -1.08 -10.81 22.40
C MET A 294 -0.84 -11.92 23.46
N ARG A 295 -0.67 -11.56 24.73
CA ARG A 295 -0.55 -12.54 25.82
C ARG A 295 -1.87 -13.27 26.10
N LEU A 296 -2.99 -12.57 25.97
CA LEU A 296 -4.32 -13.14 26.23
C LEU A 296 -4.85 -13.97 25.02
N TRP A 297 -4.38 -13.65 23.83
CA TRP A 297 -4.80 -14.27 22.57
C TRP A 297 -3.57 -14.66 21.76
N PRO A 298 -2.81 -15.68 22.23
CA PRO A 298 -1.63 -16.14 21.50
C PRO A 298 -2.07 -16.59 20.10
N VAL A 299 -1.27 -16.19 19.10
CA VAL A 299 -1.53 -16.50 17.70
C VAL A 299 -1.39 -18.01 17.50
N ALA A 300 -2.49 -18.68 17.12
CA ALA A 300 -2.51 -20.11 16.82
C ALA A 300 -1.99 -20.40 15.39
#